data_a0db919b4347c905b65c3505103afcf2
#
_entry.id   a0db919b4347c905b65c3505103afcf2
#
_cell.length_a   1.000
_cell.length_b   1.000
_cell.length_c   1.000
_cell.angle_alpha   90.00
_cell.angle_beta   90.00
_cell.angle_gamma   90.00
#
_symmetry.space_group_name_H-M   'P 1'
#
loop_
_entity.id
_entity.type
_entity.pdbx_description
1 polymer ?
#
loop_
_entity_poly.entity_id
_entity_poly.type
_entity_poly.pdbx_seq_one_letter_code
_entity_poly.pdbx_strand_id
1 'polypeptide(L)'
;MTCFWDGILNGLQKEDLNLYDILNKNKEAFITFLKTKNEFDIFKNVRWNGFLLKKQEIKEHMEMIKNYDIRGIYNGHLTSTCDGFLLLVCSLFKLNINHRYLSCNIRYKYDGNIRGTLNVRSNRGHFEFISRS
;
A
#
# COMPACT_ATOMS: atom_id res chain seq x y z
N MET A 1 -16.06 -6.60 2.87
CA MET A 1 -15.65 -5.95 1.62
C MET A 1 -14.15 -5.93 1.50
N THR A 2 -13.61 -6.20 0.32
CA THR A 2 -12.17 -6.36 0.09
C THR A 2 -11.64 -5.36 -0.93
N CYS A 3 -12.37 -4.27 -1.19
CA CYS A 3 -12.06 -3.36 -2.30
C CYS A 3 -10.66 -2.75 -2.24
N PHE A 4 -10.14 -2.43 -1.06
CA PHE A 4 -8.78 -1.92 -0.92
C PHE A 4 -7.76 -2.94 -1.47
N TRP A 5 -7.84 -4.18 -1.02
CA TRP A 5 -6.89 -5.22 -1.42
C TRP A 5 -7.07 -5.60 -2.88
N ASP A 6 -8.32 -5.67 -3.34
CA ASP A 6 -8.59 -5.91 -4.76
C ASP A 6 -7.99 -4.81 -5.63
N GLY A 7 -8.13 -3.55 -5.22
CA GLY A 7 -7.57 -2.43 -5.95
C GLY A 7 -6.06 -2.47 -6.03
N ILE A 8 -5.39 -2.74 -4.92
CA ILE A 8 -3.92 -2.86 -4.91
C ILE A 8 -3.47 -4.02 -5.78
N LEU A 9 -4.06 -5.20 -5.60
CA LEU A 9 -3.67 -6.37 -6.38
C LEU A 9 -3.95 -6.21 -7.87
N ASN A 10 -5.02 -5.52 -8.24
CA ASN A 10 -5.30 -5.22 -9.65
C ASN A 10 -4.23 -4.31 -10.26
N GLY A 11 -3.60 -3.46 -9.48
CA GLY A 11 -2.55 -2.57 -9.93
C GLY A 11 -1.17 -3.24 -10.02
N LEU A 12 -0.97 -4.34 -9.33
CA LEU A 12 0.31 -5.05 -9.36
C LEU A 12 0.37 -6.00 -10.56
N GLN A 13 1.51 -6.00 -11.23
CA GLN A 13 1.77 -6.87 -12.36
C GLN A 13 2.53 -8.11 -11.91
N LYS A 14 2.57 -9.12 -12.77
CA LYS A 14 3.30 -10.37 -12.50
C LYS A 14 4.76 -10.09 -12.15
N GLU A 15 5.38 -9.15 -12.84
CA GLU A 15 6.78 -8.77 -12.61
C GLU A 15 6.99 -8.21 -11.20
N ASP A 16 6.01 -7.48 -10.67
CA ASP A 16 6.08 -6.98 -9.30
C ASP A 16 6.04 -8.14 -8.30
N LEU A 17 5.09 -9.05 -8.49
CA LEU A 17 4.92 -10.20 -7.61
C LEU A 17 6.15 -11.11 -7.65
N ASN A 18 6.80 -11.23 -8.80
CA ASN A 18 8.00 -12.04 -8.95
C ASN A 18 9.21 -11.51 -8.17
N LEU A 19 9.23 -10.22 -7.80
CA LEU A 19 10.31 -9.67 -6.98
C LEU A 19 10.44 -10.39 -5.64
N TYR A 20 9.35 -10.94 -5.13
CA TYR A 20 9.30 -11.60 -3.83
C TYR A 20 8.75 -13.03 -3.92
N ASP A 21 8.77 -13.61 -5.12
CA ASP A 21 8.29 -14.98 -5.36
C ASP A 21 6.83 -15.20 -4.94
N ILE A 22 6.00 -14.17 -5.12
CA ILE A 22 4.57 -14.26 -4.85
C ILE A 22 3.91 -14.94 -6.05
N LEU A 23 3.34 -16.13 -5.84
CA LEU A 23 2.88 -16.99 -6.94
C LEU A 23 1.49 -16.61 -7.48
N ASN A 24 0.65 -16.00 -6.64
CA ASN A 24 -0.71 -15.65 -7.05
C ASN A 24 -1.22 -14.43 -6.28
N LYS A 25 -2.40 -13.95 -6.68
CA LYS A 25 -3.03 -12.76 -6.07
C LYS A 25 -4.01 -13.12 -4.95
N ASN A 26 -3.66 -14.09 -4.11
CA ASN A 26 -4.45 -14.40 -2.92
C ASN A 26 -4.31 -13.28 -1.89
N LYS A 27 -5.44 -12.68 -1.50
CA LYS A 27 -5.44 -11.51 -0.62
C LYS A 27 -4.83 -11.81 0.74
N GLU A 28 -5.23 -12.90 1.38
CA GLU A 28 -4.76 -13.25 2.72
C GLU A 28 -3.26 -13.51 2.72
N ALA A 29 -2.77 -14.25 1.72
CA ALA A 29 -1.35 -14.52 1.58
C ALA A 29 -0.57 -13.24 1.31
N PHE A 30 -1.09 -12.34 0.50
CA PHE A 30 -0.46 -11.06 0.20
C PHE A 30 -0.35 -10.19 1.45
N ILE A 31 -1.42 -10.09 2.24
CA ILE A 31 -1.41 -9.32 3.49
C ILE A 31 -0.42 -9.91 4.47
N THR A 32 -0.39 -11.23 4.61
CA THR A 32 0.58 -11.92 5.46
C THR A 32 2.00 -11.58 5.04
N PHE A 33 2.27 -11.62 3.73
CA PHE A 33 3.57 -11.23 3.20
C PHE A 33 3.92 -9.79 3.60
N LEU A 34 3.01 -8.84 3.41
CA LEU A 34 3.25 -7.44 3.76
C LEU A 34 3.57 -7.30 5.26
N LYS A 35 2.85 -8.01 6.12
CA LYS A 35 3.09 -7.96 7.56
C LYS A 35 4.47 -8.49 7.93
N THR A 36 5.01 -9.46 7.19
CA THR A 36 6.38 -9.94 7.41
C THR A 36 7.44 -8.92 7.02
N LYS A 37 7.08 -7.97 6.16
CA LYS A 37 7.98 -6.91 5.68
C LYS A 37 7.81 -5.59 6.42
N ASN A 38 7.04 -5.58 7.49
CA ASN A 38 6.75 -4.40 8.30
C ASN A 38 7.95 -4.05 9.18
N GLU A 39 8.96 -3.41 8.58
CA GLU A 39 10.22 -3.06 9.22
C GLU A 39 10.49 -1.57 9.08
N PHE A 40 11.14 -0.98 10.09
CA PHE A 40 11.41 0.46 10.14
C PHE A 40 12.13 0.96 8.87
N ASP A 41 13.17 0.26 8.42
CA ASP A 41 13.99 0.70 7.31
C ASP A 41 13.24 0.71 5.96
N ILE A 42 12.20 -0.09 5.82
CA ILE A 42 11.38 -0.11 4.62
C ILE A 42 10.70 1.26 4.43
N PHE A 43 10.25 1.88 5.52
CA PHE A 43 9.56 3.17 5.47
C PHE A 43 10.50 4.36 5.26
N LYS A 44 11.81 4.17 5.33
CA LYS A 44 12.77 5.24 5.06
C LYS A 44 12.92 5.55 3.58
N ASN A 45 12.46 4.67 2.71
CA ASN A 45 12.65 4.78 1.27
C ASN A 45 11.48 5.44 0.56
N VAL A 46 10.53 5.99 1.30
CA VAL A 46 9.32 6.56 0.72
C VAL A 46 9.04 7.94 1.28
N ARG A 47 8.33 8.74 0.47
CA ARG A 47 7.86 10.07 0.83
C ARG A 47 6.35 10.11 0.80
N TRP A 48 5.76 10.76 1.76
CA TRP A 48 4.32 10.98 1.87
C TRP A 48 4.05 12.45 1.60
N ASN A 49 3.34 12.73 0.50
CA ASN A 49 3.07 14.10 0.04
C ASN A 49 4.35 14.96 -0.06
N GLY A 50 5.42 14.34 -0.53
CA GLY A 50 6.69 15.04 -0.77
C GLY A 50 7.65 15.07 0.42
N PHE A 51 7.25 14.56 1.59
CA PHE A 51 8.06 14.59 2.80
C PHE A 51 8.50 13.20 3.23
N LEU A 52 9.73 13.08 3.66
CA LEU A 52 10.18 11.86 4.33
C LEU A 52 9.41 11.69 5.63
N LEU A 53 9.14 10.43 5.97
CA LEU A 53 8.42 10.11 7.18
C LEU A 53 9.28 10.39 8.42
N LYS A 54 8.68 11.00 9.43
CA LYS A 54 9.32 11.18 10.73
C LYS A 54 9.34 9.84 11.47
N LYS A 55 10.30 9.68 12.37
CA LYS A 55 10.45 8.46 13.16
C LYS A 55 9.14 8.05 13.84
N GLN A 56 8.43 9.03 14.42
CA GLN A 56 7.16 8.75 15.10
C GLN A 56 6.08 8.28 14.11
N GLU A 57 6.01 8.89 12.94
CA GLU A 57 5.08 8.47 11.89
C GLU A 57 5.33 7.02 11.45
N ILE A 58 6.59 6.65 11.26
CA ILE A 58 6.95 5.28 10.90
C ILE A 58 6.49 4.31 11.98
N LYS A 59 6.74 4.63 13.24
CA LYS A 59 6.33 3.76 14.35
C LYS A 59 4.81 3.58 14.40
N GLU A 60 4.06 4.64 14.15
CA GLU A 60 2.59 4.59 14.13
C GLU A 60 2.09 3.69 12.99
N HIS A 61 2.64 3.84 11.79
CA HIS A 61 2.27 2.98 10.66
C HIS A 61 2.61 1.51 10.94
N MET A 62 3.79 1.25 11.47
CA MET A 62 4.21 -0.11 11.82
C MET A 62 3.27 -0.76 12.84
N GLU A 63 2.86 0.01 13.86
CA GLU A 63 1.96 -0.50 14.89
C GLU A 63 0.58 -0.83 14.31
N MET A 64 0.05 0.03 13.47
CA MET A 64 -1.25 -0.22 12.84
C MET A 64 -1.22 -1.42 11.91
N ILE A 65 -0.15 -1.60 11.15
CA ILE A 65 0.03 -2.78 10.28
C ILE A 65 0.14 -4.04 11.13
N LYS A 66 0.94 -3.99 12.19
CA LYS A 66 1.11 -5.12 13.10
C LYS A 66 -0.22 -5.57 13.69
N ASN A 67 -1.07 -4.61 14.07
CA ASN A 67 -2.34 -4.88 14.73
C ASN A 67 -3.48 -5.14 13.74
N TYR A 68 -3.25 -5.00 12.46
CA TYR A 68 -4.27 -5.30 11.46
C TYR A 68 -4.63 -6.78 11.49
N ASP A 69 -5.92 -7.08 11.67
CA ASP A 69 -6.42 -8.44 11.74
C ASP A 69 -6.85 -8.90 10.34
N ILE A 70 -6.13 -9.85 9.78
CA ILE A 70 -6.41 -10.40 8.45
C ILE A 70 -7.84 -10.97 8.38
N ARG A 71 -8.37 -11.49 9.48
CA ARG A 71 -9.74 -12.01 9.51
C ARG A 71 -10.79 -10.95 9.26
N GLY A 72 -10.42 -9.68 9.43
CA GLY A 72 -11.31 -8.54 9.20
C GLY A 72 -11.32 -8.02 7.76
N ILE A 73 -10.64 -8.65 6.80
CA ILE A 73 -10.54 -8.12 5.44
C ILE A 73 -11.89 -7.98 4.73
N TYR A 74 -12.86 -8.77 5.14
CA TYR A 74 -14.20 -8.75 4.54
C TYR A 74 -15.15 -7.77 5.24
N ASN A 75 -14.71 -7.08 6.27
CA ASN A 75 -15.57 -6.29 7.16
C ASN A 75 -15.61 -4.80 6.82
N GLY A 76 -15.26 -4.43 5.61
CA GLY A 76 -15.40 -3.05 5.18
C GLY A 76 -14.10 -2.41 4.71
N HIS A 77 -14.17 -1.08 4.57
CA HIS A 77 -13.09 -0.29 4.00
C HIS A 77 -12.00 0.03 5.04
N LEU A 78 -10.74 -0.09 4.62
CA LEU A 78 -9.60 0.32 5.45
C LEU A 78 -9.51 1.83 5.49
N THR A 79 -9.58 2.41 6.68
CA THR A 79 -9.43 3.85 6.87
C THR A 79 -8.21 4.21 7.71
N SER A 80 -7.95 3.45 8.76
CA SER A 80 -6.90 3.78 9.73
C SER A 80 -5.52 3.24 9.37
N THR A 81 -5.45 2.18 8.53
CA THR A 81 -4.18 1.55 8.16
C THR A 81 -3.84 1.71 6.67
N CYS A 82 -4.70 2.39 5.92
CA CYS A 82 -4.58 2.51 4.47
C CYS A 82 -3.25 3.15 4.06
N ASP A 83 -2.90 4.29 4.65
CA ASP A 83 -1.64 4.98 4.33
C ASP A 83 -0.42 4.11 4.62
N GLY A 84 -0.42 3.42 5.74
CA GLY A 84 0.68 2.54 6.12
C GLY A 84 0.89 1.42 5.10
N PHE A 85 -0.18 0.78 4.67
CA PHE A 85 -0.09 -0.27 3.65
C PHE A 85 0.31 0.29 2.29
N LEU A 86 -0.18 1.45 1.91
CA LEU A 86 0.21 2.08 0.64
C LEU A 86 1.69 2.46 0.64
N LEU A 87 2.20 3.00 1.75
CA LEU A 87 3.61 3.30 1.88
C LEU A 87 4.47 2.02 1.81
N LEU A 88 4.01 0.96 2.44
CA LEU A 88 4.71 -0.33 2.41
C LEU A 88 4.77 -0.91 0.99
N VAL A 89 3.66 -0.90 0.27
CA VAL A 89 3.59 -1.34 -1.12
C VAL A 89 4.50 -0.48 -2.01
N CYS A 90 4.46 0.83 -1.83
CA CYS A 90 5.30 1.78 -2.55
C CYS A 90 6.79 1.43 -2.39
N SER A 91 7.23 1.18 -1.16
CA SER A 91 8.62 0.86 -0.87
C SER A 91 9.02 -0.51 -1.42
N LEU A 92 8.22 -1.54 -1.13
CA LEU A 92 8.56 -2.91 -1.48
C LEU A 92 8.60 -3.14 -2.99
N PHE A 93 7.65 -2.59 -3.72
CA PHE A 93 7.54 -2.83 -5.16
C PHE A 93 8.14 -1.71 -6.00
N LYS A 94 8.72 -0.69 -5.36
CA LYS A 94 9.38 0.44 -6.03
C LYS A 94 8.43 1.15 -6.99
N LEU A 95 7.25 1.46 -6.49
CA LEU A 95 6.19 2.11 -7.25
C LEU A 95 5.84 3.44 -6.59
N ASN A 96 5.45 4.42 -7.42
CA ASN A 96 4.75 5.57 -6.90
C ASN A 96 3.25 5.25 -6.86
N ILE A 97 2.52 5.87 -5.94
CA ILE A 97 1.08 5.71 -5.85
C ILE A 97 0.45 7.10 -5.77
N ASN A 98 -0.45 7.39 -6.70
CA ASN A 98 -1.28 8.59 -6.66
C ASN A 98 -2.67 8.16 -6.21
N HIS A 99 -3.05 8.63 -5.03
CA HIS A 99 -4.32 8.25 -4.40
C HIS A 99 -5.24 9.46 -4.35
N ARG A 100 -6.32 9.41 -5.10
CA ARG A 100 -7.36 10.44 -5.02
C ARG A 100 -8.43 10.00 -4.04
N TYR A 101 -8.45 10.65 -2.88
CA TYR A 101 -9.47 10.42 -1.86
C TYR A 101 -10.44 11.59 -1.87
N LEU A 102 -11.68 11.36 -2.34
CA LEU A 102 -12.67 12.42 -2.55
C LEU A 102 -12.06 13.52 -3.45
N SER A 103 -11.86 14.74 -2.92
CA SER A 103 -11.24 15.85 -3.64
C SER A 103 -9.76 16.02 -3.33
N CYS A 104 -9.19 15.18 -2.47
CA CYS A 104 -7.78 15.28 -2.04
C CYS A 104 -6.90 14.33 -2.84
N ASN A 105 -5.72 14.83 -3.24
CA ASN A 105 -4.71 13.99 -3.88
C ASN A 105 -3.60 13.70 -2.88
N ILE A 106 -3.38 12.42 -2.62
CA ILE A 106 -2.34 11.95 -1.70
C ILE A 106 -1.29 11.23 -2.56
N ARG A 107 -0.02 11.58 -2.38
CA ARG A 107 1.06 11.02 -3.17
C ARG A 107 2.01 10.23 -2.27
N TYR A 108 2.26 8.99 -2.68
CA TYR A 108 3.25 8.12 -2.06
C TYR A 108 4.34 7.89 -3.09
N LYS A 109 5.57 8.29 -2.76
CA LYS A 109 6.68 8.21 -3.72
C LYS A 109 7.81 7.34 -3.17
N TYR A 110 8.29 6.44 -4.01
CA TYR A 110 9.50 5.69 -3.74
C TYR A 110 10.71 6.60 -4.01
N ASP A 111 11.65 6.60 -3.09
CA ASP A 111 12.86 7.45 -3.16
C ASP A 111 13.97 6.72 -3.92
N GLY A 112 13.80 6.60 -5.23
CA GLY A 112 14.72 5.90 -6.10
C GLY A 112 14.10 5.69 -7.47
N ASN A 113 14.64 4.75 -8.23
CA ASN A 113 14.12 4.42 -9.56
C ASN A 113 12.82 3.64 -9.43
N ILE A 114 11.74 4.21 -9.97
CA ILE A 114 10.43 3.58 -9.91
C ILE A 114 10.20 2.63 -11.07
N ARG A 115 9.39 1.59 -10.81
CA ARG A 115 8.98 0.61 -11.81
C ARG A 115 7.66 0.97 -12.46
N GLY A 116 6.94 1.92 -11.91
CA GLY A 116 5.67 2.39 -12.42
C GLY A 116 4.94 3.24 -11.39
N THR A 117 3.78 3.74 -11.78
CA THR A 117 2.93 4.54 -10.91
C THR A 117 1.51 3.95 -10.91
N LEU A 118 1.00 3.64 -9.72
CA LEU A 118 -0.39 3.22 -9.55
C LEU A 118 -1.26 4.44 -9.33
N ASN A 119 -2.33 4.56 -10.11
CA ASN A 119 -3.34 5.59 -9.91
C ASN A 119 -4.57 4.92 -9.33
N VAL A 120 -4.93 5.29 -8.11
CA VAL A 120 -6.04 4.72 -7.37
C VAL A 120 -6.98 5.82 -6.90
N ARG A 121 -8.23 5.47 -6.67
CA ARG A 121 -9.25 6.40 -6.24
C ARG A 121 -10.08 5.75 -5.13
N SER A 122 -10.45 6.55 -4.14
CA SER A 122 -11.31 6.06 -3.08
C SER A 122 -12.27 7.13 -2.59
N ASN A 123 -13.30 6.66 -1.91
CA ASN A 123 -14.20 7.47 -1.11
C ASN A 123 -14.45 6.73 0.22
N ARG A 124 -15.43 7.16 0.99
CA ARG A 124 -15.68 6.59 2.32
C ARG A 124 -16.06 5.10 2.31
N GLY A 125 -16.54 4.58 1.19
CA GLY A 125 -17.03 3.20 1.12
C GLY A 125 -16.38 2.36 0.04
N HIS A 126 -15.46 2.91 -0.75
CA HIS A 126 -14.92 2.20 -1.90
C HIS A 126 -13.50 2.62 -2.21
N PHE A 127 -12.70 1.68 -2.71
CA PHE A 127 -11.34 1.89 -3.18
C PHE A 127 -11.19 1.13 -4.51
N GLU A 128 -10.61 1.77 -5.52
CA GLU A 128 -10.44 1.11 -6.82
C GLU A 128 -9.13 1.50 -7.49
N PHE A 129 -8.59 0.57 -8.26
CA PHE A 129 -7.47 0.81 -9.16
C PHE A 129 -8.01 1.43 -10.44
N ILE A 130 -7.37 2.52 -10.89
CA ILE A 130 -7.78 3.23 -12.11
C ILE A 130 -6.86 2.89 -13.26
N SER A 131 -5.55 3.10 -13.09
CA SER A 131 -4.58 2.89 -14.16
C SER A 131 -3.17 2.78 -13.62
N ARG A 132 -2.28 2.31 -14.46
CA ARG A 132 -0.84 2.27 -14.17
C ARG A 132 -0.09 3.00 -15.28
N SER A 133 0.77 3.89 -14.87
CA SER A 133 1.61 4.64 -15.83
C SER A 133 3.06 4.21 -15.75
#